data_0243d1e3084fa86cc02007bde0720da0
#
_entry.id   0243d1e3084fa86cc02007bde0720da0
#
_cell.length_a   1.000
_cell.length_b   1.000
_cell.length_c   1.000
_cell.angle_alpha   90.00
_cell.angle_beta   90.00
_cell.angle_gamma   90.00
#
_symmetry.space_group_name_H-M   'P 1'
#
loop_
_entity.id
_entity.type
_entity.pdbx_description
1 polymer ?
#
loop_
_entity_poly.entity_id
_entity_poly.type
_entity_poly.pdbx_seq_one_letter_code
_entity_poly.pdbx_strand_id
1 'polypeptide(L)'
;MAENAKWYVIHTYSGYENAVKAAIEKSVVNRGMSDMVLKMEIPMETVTEVTESGVMKEVERKVFPGYVLIKMILTDDTWHLIRNIRGVTGFVGEANKAIPLTVDEVAALGVEKHEIVVLYNVGDTVKITDGPFTSFTGTVEEIDADKNKVRVVVSMFGRETPVELELDQVEVVQP
;
A
#
# COMPACT_ATOMS: atom_id res chain seq x y z
N MET A 1 -19.98 -2.71 8.36
CA MET A 1 -19.04 -1.96 9.19
C MET A 1 -17.61 -2.25 8.83
N ALA A 2 -17.19 -1.68 7.68
CA ALA A 2 -15.84 -1.85 7.13
C ALA A 2 -14.75 -1.13 7.95
N GLU A 3 -15.13 -0.31 8.91
CA GLU A 3 -14.19 0.49 9.73
C GLU A 3 -13.23 -0.32 10.58
N ASN A 4 -13.59 -1.56 10.90
CA ASN A 4 -12.74 -2.47 11.66
C ASN A 4 -11.92 -3.44 10.81
N ALA A 5 -12.05 -3.37 9.49
CA ALA A 5 -11.29 -4.21 8.59
C ALA A 5 -9.84 -3.73 8.51
N LYS A 6 -8.91 -4.65 8.71
CA LYS A 6 -7.47 -4.40 8.66
C LYS A 6 -6.81 -5.40 7.72
N TRP A 7 -5.63 -5.05 7.26
CA TRP A 7 -4.82 -5.95 6.46
C TRP A 7 -4.02 -6.90 7.33
N TYR A 8 -4.07 -8.17 6.99
CA TYR A 8 -3.30 -9.24 7.62
C TYR A 8 -2.50 -10.00 6.58
N VAL A 9 -1.46 -10.66 7.02
CA VAL A 9 -0.62 -11.49 6.15
C VAL A 9 -0.87 -12.95 6.47
N ILE A 10 -1.20 -13.72 5.44
CA ILE A 10 -1.39 -15.17 5.52
C ILE A 10 -0.15 -15.84 4.94
N HIS A 11 0.45 -16.74 5.69
CA HIS A 11 1.53 -17.59 5.21
C HIS A 11 0.96 -18.86 4.56
N THR A 12 1.43 -19.16 3.35
CA THR A 12 1.04 -20.33 2.58
C THR A 12 2.25 -21.12 2.15
N TYR A 13 2.03 -22.33 1.65
CA TYR A 13 3.08 -23.01 0.93
C TYR A 13 3.40 -22.27 -0.38
N SER A 14 4.67 -22.26 -0.74
CA SER A 14 5.11 -21.64 -1.99
C SER A 14 4.42 -22.28 -3.22
N GLY A 15 3.87 -21.43 -4.07
CA GLY A 15 3.07 -21.87 -5.23
C GLY A 15 1.57 -22.07 -4.96
N TYR A 16 1.13 -22.01 -3.71
CA TYR A 16 -0.27 -22.17 -3.32
C TYR A 16 -1.04 -20.86 -3.18
N GLU A 17 -0.43 -19.72 -3.38
CA GLU A 17 -1.00 -18.40 -3.13
C GLU A 17 -2.31 -18.19 -3.89
N ASN A 18 -2.34 -18.46 -5.18
CA ASN A 18 -3.55 -18.33 -6.01
C ASN A 18 -4.63 -19.33 -5.61
N ALA A 19 -4.25 -20.56 -5.32
CA ALA A 19 -5.17 -21.62 -4.89
C ALA A 19 -5.81 -21.28 -3.53
N VAL A 20 -5.01 -20.75 -2.60
CA VAL A 20 -5.47 -20.30 -1.29
C VAL A 20 -6.43 -19.11 -1.43
N LYS A 21 -6.08 -18.13 -2.25
CA LYS A 21 -6.95 -16.98 -2.52
C LYS A 21 -8.32 -17.43 -3.05
N ALA A 22 -8.34 -18.28 -4.08
CA ALA A 22 -9.58 -18.80 -4.66
C ALA A 22 -10.39 -19.61 -3.65
N ALA A 23 -9.74 -20.45 -2.86
CA ALA A 23 -10.40 -21.26 -1.83
C ALA A 23 -11.03 -20.40 -0.73
N ILE A 24 -10.34 -19.35 -0.29
CA ILE A 24 -10.88 -18.39 0.71
C ILE A 24 -12.10 -17.67 0.13
N GLU A 25 -11.99 -17.13 -1.07
CA GLU A 25 -13.11 -16.45 -1.74
C GLU A 25 -14.35 -17.33 -1.82
N LYS A 26 -14.18 -18.57 -2.23
CA LYS A 26 -15.26 -19.56 -2.31
C LYS A 26 -15.87 -19.86 -0.94
N SER A 27 -15.04 -20.08 0.06
CA SER A 27 -15.50 -20.38 1.43
C SER A 27 -16.22 -19.20 2.07
N VAL A 28 -15.76 -17.99 1.83
CA VAL A 28 -16.39 -16.74 2.31
C VAL A 28 -17.79 -16.60 1.74
N VAL A 29 -17.96 -16.81 0.43
CA VAL A 29 -19.26 -16.77 -0.24
C VAL A 29 -20.19 -17.86 0.30
N ASN A 30 -19.70 -19.10 0.41
CA ASN A 30 -20.49 -20.24 0.87
C ASN A 30 -20.99 -20.09 2.32
N ARG A 31 -20.22 -19.40 3.17
CA ARG A 31 -20.58 -19.17 4.58
C ARG A 31 -21.27 -17.83 4.83
N GLY A 32 -21.48 -17.03 3.79
CA GLY A 32 -22.10 -15.71 3.91
C GLY A 32 -21.26 -14.70 4.68
N MET A 33 -19.93 -14.83 4.62
CA MET A 33 -18.99 -13.97 5.35
C MET A 33 -18.35 -12.89 4.46
N SER A 34 -18.98 -12.57 3.33
CA SER A 34 -18.47 -11.57 2.38
C SER A 34 -18.35 -10.16 2.99
N ASP A 35 -19.14 -9.87 4.02
CA ASP A 35 -19.08 -8.60 4.75
C ASP A 35 -17.84 -8.50 5.65
N MET A 36 -17.22 -9.62 5.96
CA MET A 36 -16.09 -9.69 6.89
C MET A 36 -14.75 -9.79 6.16
N VAL A 37 -14.73 -10.39 4.97
CA VAL A 37 -13.53 -10.49 4.13
C VAL A 37 -13.75 -9.62 2.89
N LEU A 38 -13.08 -8.47 2.85
CA LEU A 38 -13.33 -7.43 1.86
C LEU A 38 -12.45 -7.56 0.62
N LYS A 39 -11.18 -7.88 0.80
CA LYS A 39 -10.21 -7.91 -0.29
C LYS A 39 -9.07 -8.88 0.00
N MET A 40 -8.51 -9.47 -1.03
CA MET A 40 -7.30 -10.27 -0.98
C MET A 40 -6.37 -9.88 -2.12
N GLU A 41 -5.09 -9.76 -1.83
CA GLU A 41 -4.08 -9.42 -2.80
C GLU A 41 -2.83 -10.30 -2.63
N ILE A 42 -2.22 -10.66 -3.75
CA ILE A 42 -0.91 -11.31 -3.77
C ILE A 42 0.07 -10.22 -4.23
N PRO A 43 1.03 -9.81 -3.38
CA PRO A 43 1.96 -8.75 -3.75
C PRO A 43 2.81 -9.15 -4.96
N MET A 44 2.74 -8.36 -6.02
CA MET A 44 3.46 -8.59 -7.26
C MET A 44 4.28 -7.33 -7.61
N GLU A 45 5.45 -7.53 -8.16
CA GLU A 45 6.27 -6.44 -8.70
C GLU A 45 6.59 -6.73 -10.16
N THR A 46 6.69 -5.68 -10.94
CA THR A 46 7.14 -5.78 -12.33
C THR A 46 8.66 -5.55 -12.37
N VAL A 47 9.39 -6.55 -12.82
CA VAL A 47 10.84 -6.45 -13.01
C VAL A 47 11.20 -6.60 -14.48
N THR A 48 12.23 -5.88 -14.91
CA THR A 48 12.74 -5.99 -16.28
C THR A 48 13.86 -7.04 -16.29
N GLU A 49 13.65 -8.10 -17.04
CA GLU A 49 14.65 -9.15 -17.27
C GLU A 49 15.23 -9.02 -18.68
N VAL A 50 16.52 -9.24 -18.79
CA VAL A 50 17.20 -9.32 -20.10
C VAL A 50 17.29 -10.79 -20.49
N THR A 51 16.68 -11.14 -21.62
CA THR A 51 16.77 -12.50 -22.16
C THR A 51 18.16 -12.79 -22.75
N GLU A 52 18.49 -14.06 -22.95
CA GLU A 52 19.76 -14.47 -23.57
C GLU A 52 20.00 -13.83 -24.94
N SER A 53 18.94 -13.46 -25.63
CA SER A 53 18.99 -12.74 -26.92
C SER A 53 19.17 -11.23 -26.79
N GLY A 54 19.29 -10.70 -25.56
CA GLY A 54 19.45 -9.26 -25.28
C GLY A 54 18.18 -8.44 -25.35
N VAL A 55 17.01 -9.07 -25.41
CA VAL A 55 15.71 -8.40 -25.41
C VAL A 55 15.27 -8.13 -23.98
N MET A 56 14.88 -6.90 -23.68
CA MET A 56 14.28 -6.53 -22.40
C MET A 56 12.83 -7.02 -22.36
N LYS A 57 12.49 -7.76 -21.31
CA LYS A 57 11.15 -8.28 -21.07
C LYS A 57 10.70 -7.89 -19.67
N GLU A 58 9.48 -7.35 -19.57
CA GLU A 58 8.84 -7.12 -18.28
C GLU A 58 8.20 -8.43 -17.79
N VAL A 59 8.55 -8.82 -16.58
CA VAL A 59 8.05 -10.03 -15.93
C VAL A 59 7.47 -9.66 -14.57
N GLU A 60 6.30 -10.16 -14.28
CA GLU A 60 5.72 -10.04 -12.95
C GLU A 60 6.28 -11.11 -12.02
N ARG A 61 6.79 -10.67 -10.89
CA ARG A 61 7.29 -11.54 -9.82
C ARG A 61 6.49 -11.33 -8.55
N LYS A 62 6.34 -12.41 -7.78
CA LYS A 62 5.82 -12.31 -6.42
C LYS A 62 6.86 -11.64 -5.53
N VAL A 63 6.50 -10.55 -4.88
CA VAL A 63 7.37 -9.83 -3.94
C VAL A 63 7.70 -10.70 -2.75
N PHE A 64 6.68 -11.40 -2.23
CA PHE A 64 6.81 -12.31 -1.10
C PHE A 64 6.17 -13.66 -1.45
N PRO A 65 6.93 -14.61 -2.06
CA PRO A 65 6.41 -15.95 -2.32
C PRO A 65 5.96 -16.65 -1.04
N GLY A 66 4.79 -17.25 -1.06
CA GLY A 66 4.20 -17.91 0.10
C GLY A 66 3.41 -16.99 1.02
N TYR A 67 3.09 -15.76 0.61
CA TYR A 67 2.30 -14.80 1.38
C TYR A 67 1.11 -14.30 0.58
N VAL A 68 -0.01 -14.16 1.26
CA VAL A 68 -1.24 -13.55 0.74
C VAL A 68 -1.69 -12.46 1.69
N LEU A 69 -2.00 -11.29 1.16
CA LEU A 69 -2.55 -10.19 1.94
C LEU A 69 -4.08 -10.26 1.93
N ILE A 70 -4.67 -10.12 3.09
CA ILE A 70 -6.13 -10.15 3.25
C ILE A 70 -6.61 -8.97 4.08
N LYS A 71 -7.59 -8.26 3.55
CA LYS A 71 -8.30 -7.21 4.28
C LYS A 71 -9.59 -7.79 4.83
N MET A 72 -9.67 -7.91 6.13
CA MET A 72 -10.80 -8.54 6.81
C MET A 72 -11.05 -7.97 8.20
N ILE A 73 -12.22 -8.25 8.71
CA ILE A 73 -12.54 -8.09 10.12
C ILE A 73 -12.14 -9.38 10.83
N LEU A 74 -11.16 -9.31 11.73
CA LEU A 74 -10.68 -10.47 12.45
C LEU A 74 -11.66 -10.85 13.56
N THR A 75 -12.24 -12.04 13.41
CA THR A 75 -13.07 -12.70 14.43
C THR A 75 -12.61 -14.14 14.56
N ASP A 76 -13.09 -14.83 15.58
CA ASP A 76 -12.81 -16.27 15.73
C ASP A 76 -13.28 -17.07 14.51
N ASP A 77 -14.41 -16.69 13.93
CA ASP A 77 -14.97 -17.34 12.74
C ASP A 77 -14.12 -17.13 11.50
N THR A 78 -13.67 -15.89 11.23
CA THR A 78 -12.79 -15.60 10.08
C THR A 78 -11.43 -16.22 10.25
N TRP A 79 -10.89 -16.19 11.45
CA TRP A 79 -9.61 -16.79 11.79
C TRP A 79 -9.61 -18.31 11.54
N HIS A 80 -10.62 -19.02 12.06
CA HIS A 80 -10.79 -20.45 11.84
C HIS A 80 -11.05 -20.82 10.37
N LEU A 81 -11.88 -20.04 9.69
CA LEU A 81 -12.17 -20.25 8.28
C LEU A 81 -10.88 -20.25 7.45
N ILE A 82 -10.06 -19.22 7.62
CA ILE A 82 -8.84 -19.04 6.82
C ILE A 82 -7.79 -20.06 7.20
N ARG A 83 -7.62 -20.33 8.48
CA ARG A 83 -6.63 -21.29 8.96
C ARG A 83 -6.91 -22.73 8.52
N ASN A 84 -8.17 -23.08 8.28
CA ASN A 84 -8.59 -24.40 7.79
C ASN A 84 -8.50 -24.55 6.27
N ILE A 85 -8.14 -23.49 5.55
CA ILE A 85 -7.97 -23.56 4.09
C ILE A 85 -6.71 -24.37 3.78
N ARG A 86 -6.84 -25.29 2.83
CA ARG A 86 -5.72 -26.11 2.35
C ARG A 86 -4.65 -25.22 1.70
N GLY A 87 -3.42 -25.35 2.15
CA GLY A 87 -2.27 -24.57 1.69
C GLY A 87 -1.91 -23.43 2.63
N VAL A 88 -2.78 -23.06 3.57
CA VAL A 88 -2.50 -22.06 4.59
C VAL A 88 -1.72 -22.70 5.74
N THR A 89 -0.57 -22.14 6.07
CA THR A 89 0.25 -22.54 7.24
C THR A 89 -0.13 -21.79 8.50
N GLY A 90 -0.65 -20.57 8.35
CA GLY A 90 -1.11 -19.74 9.45
C GLY A 90 -1.06 -18.25 9.11
N PHE A 91 -1.39 -17.43 10.08
CA PHE A 91 -1.20 -15.98 9.99
C PHE A 91 0.20 -15.59 10.42
N VAL A 92 0.72 -14.53 9.82
CA VAL A 92 1.94 -13.89 10.30
C VAL A 92 1.60 -13.08 11.54
N GLY A 93 2.29 -13.36 12.64
CA GLY A 93 2.07 -12.72 13.93
C GLY A 93 2.80 -13.43 15.06
N GLU A 94 2.53 -13.03 16.27
CA GLU A 94 3.10 -13.64 17.48
C GLU A 94 2.10 -14.58 18.17
N ALA A 95 2.59 -15.71 18.66
CA ALA A 95 1.83 -16.62 19.52
C ALA A 95 0.43 -16.99 18.97
N ASN A 96 0.32 -17.33 17.69
CA ASN A 96 -0.95 -17.68 17.01
C ASN A 96 -1.96 -16.53 16.90
N LYS A 97 -1.53 -15.29 17.13
CA LYS A 97 -2.36 -14.11 16.91
C LYS A 97 -1.97 -13.45 15.59
N ALA A 98 -2.95 -13.20 14.76
CA ALA A 98 -2.76 -12.40 13.57
C ALA A 98 -2.50 -10.93 13.95
N ILE A 99 -1.37 -10.37 13.51
CA ILE A 99 -1.03 -8.96 13.75
C ILE A 99 -1.39 -8.18 12.49
N PRO A 100 -2.23 -7.13 12.60
CA PRO A 100 -2.58 -6.32 11.46
C PRO A 100 -1.38 -5.51 10.96
N LEU A 101 -1.30 -5.31 9.65
CA LEU A 101 -0.33 -4.42 9.05
C LEU A 101 -0.62 -2.97 9.44
N THR A 102 0.43 -2.21 9.63
CA THR A 102 0.31 -0.77 9.82
C THR A 102 -0.05 -0.07 8.51
N VAL A 103 -0.52 1.14 8.61
CA VAL A 103 -0.86 1.98 7.45
C VAL A 103 0.35 2.15 6.51
N ASP A 104 1.53 2.35 7.08
CA ASP A 104 2.78 2.52 6.32
C ASP A 104 3.19 1.24 5.60
N GLU A 105 3.04 0.08 6.25
CA GLU A 105 3.33 -1.22 5.64
C GLU A 105 2.38 -1.53 4.48
N VAL A 106 1.10 -1.21 4.63
CA VAL A 106 0.10 -1.37 3.57
C VAL A 106 0.45 -0.49 2.36
N ALA A 107 0.81 0.76 2.59
CA ALA A 107 1.23 1.69 1.53
C ALA A 107 2.50 1.20 0.82
N ALA A 108 3.49 0.72 1.58
CA ALA A 108 4.74 0.18 1.02
C ALA A 108 4.52 -1.05 0.14
N LEU A 109 3.51 -1.86 0.44
CA LEU A 109 3.14 -3.04 -0.36
C LEU A 109 2.30 -2.69 -1.60
N GLY A 110 1.82 -1.46 -1.73
CA GLY A 110 1.06 -0.99 -2.88
C GLY A 110 -0.33 -1.60 -3.04
N VAL A 111 -0.87 -2.25 -2.01
CA VAL A 111 -2.20 -2.90 -2.04
C VAL A 111 -3.36 -1.94 -1.81
N GLU A 112 -3.10 -0.84 -1.12
CA GLU A 112 -4.01 0.29 -1.03
C GLU A 112 -3.26 1.57 -1.36
N LYS A 113 -3.84 2.36 -2.23
CA LYS A 113 -3.38 3.74 -2.41
C LYS A 113 -3.93 4.54 -1.24
N HIS A 114 -3.05 5.17 -0.47
CA HIS A 114 -3.50 6.26 0.36
C HIS A 114 -4.01 7.35 -0.57
N GLU A 115 -5.30 7.63 -0.50
CA GLU A 115 -5.78 8.91 -0.99
C GLU A 115 -5.18 9.97 -0.07
N ILE A 116 -4.05 10.50 -0.49
CA ILE A 116 -3.51 11.68 0.16
C ILE A 116 -4.50 12.80 -0.15
N VAL A 117 -5.23 13.22 0.87
CA VAL A 117 -6.13 14.37 0.74
C VAL A 117 -5.22 15.59 0.61
N VAL A 118 -5.08 16.07 -0.62
CA VAL A 118 -4.34 17.28 -0.91
C VAL A 118 -5.20 18.47 -0.48
N LEU A 119 -4.81 19.13 0.59
CA LEU A 119 -5.52 20.29 1.15
C LEU A 119 -5.06 21.63 0.55
N TYR A 120 -4.20 21.59 -0.46
CA TYR A 120 -3.66 22.78 -1.12
C TYR A 120 -3.86 22.70 -2.64
N ASN A 121 -3.82 23.84 -3.28
CA ASN A 121 -3.97 23.97 -4.73
C ASN A 121 -2.75 24.65 -5.35
N VAL A 122 -2.64 24.56 -6.66
CA VAL A 122 -1.63 25.33 -7.41
C VAL A 122 -1.79 26.83 -7.14
N GLY A 123 -0.70 27.48 -6.76
CA GLY A 123 -0.67 28.87 -6.37
C GLY A 123 -0.73 29.12 -4.85
N ASP A 124 -1.03 28.09 -4.06
CA ASP A 124 -1.05 28.23 -2.61
C ASP A 124 0.37 28.27 -2.03
N THR A 125 0.52 29.00 -0.92
CA THR A 125 1.77 28.99 -0.16
C THR A 125 1.79 27.83 0.80
N VAL A 126 2.84 27.03 0.72
CA VAL A 126 3.03 25.83 1.55
C VAL A 126 4.37 25.88 2.28
N LYS A 127 4.42 25.22 3.42
CA LYS A 127 5.66 25.02 4.18
C LYS A 127 6.11 23.58 4.03
N ILE A 128 7.39 23.38 3.80
CA ILE A 128 7.99 22.05 3.73
C ILE A 128 8.20 21.53 5.14
N THR A 129 7.62 20.37 5.43
CA THR A 129 7.61 19.76 6.77
C THR A 129 8.65 18.67 6.95
N ASP A 130 9.13 18.09 5.84
CA ASP A 130 10.10 16.99 5.88
C ASP A 130 11.11 17.09 4.74
N GLY A 131 12.26 16.47 4.92
CA GLY A 131 13.34 16.42 3.94
C GLY A 131 14.40 17.53 4.13
N PRO A 132 15.33 17.67 3.17
CA PRO A 132 16.44 18.65 3.28
C PRO A 132 16.01 20.10 3.23
N PHE A 133 14.79 20.37 2.80
CA PHE A 133 14.22 21.73 2.70
C PHE A 133 13.21 22.04 3.81
N THR A 134 13.21 21.27 4.88
CA THR A 134 12.31 21.47 6.04
C THR A 134 12.38 22.91 6.54
N SER A 135 11.22 23.49 6.84
CA SER A 135 11.01 24.87 7.28
C SER A 135 11.07 25.94 6.18
N PHE A 136 11.42 25.60 4.95
CA PHE A 136 11.28 26.53 3.84
C PHE A 136 9.81 26.67 3.42
N THR A 137 9.44 27.86 3.00
CA THR A 137 8.12 28.12 2.41
C THR A 137 8.26 28.32 0.91
N GLY A 138 7.27 27.90 0.18
CA GLY A 138 7.25 28.04 -1.27
C GLY A 138 5.82 28.13 -1.80
N THR A 139 5.71 28.35 -3.09
CA THR A 139 4.43 28.38 -3.80
C THR A 139 4.29 27.12 -4.64
N VAL A 140 3.12 26.48 -4.58
CA VAL A 140 2.82 25.28 -5.38
C VAL A 140 2.73 25.66 -6.85
N GLU A 141 3.57 25.06 -7.69
CA GLU A 141 3.59 25.26 -9.13
C GLU A 141 2.78 24.17 -9.86
N GLU A 142 2.94 22.93 -9.44
CA GLU A 142 2.28 21.77 -10.04
C GLU A 142 2.01 20.70 -8.99
N ILE A 143 0.87 20.01 -9.14
CA ILE A 143 0.50 18.87 -8.30
C ILE A 143 0.26 17.67 -9.21
N ASP A 144 1.02 16.59 -9.00
CA ASP A 144 0.83 15.31 -9.67
C ASP A 144 0.38 14.26 -8.64
N ALA A 145 -0.92 14.13 -8.48
CA ALA A 145 -1.52 13.21 -7.53
C ALA A 145 -1.27 11.73 -7.92
N ASP A 146 -1.17 11.44 -9.22
CA ASP A 146 -0.95 10.08 -9.70
C ASP A 146 0.45 9.56 -9.33
N LYS A 147 1.44 10.44 -9.33
CA LYS A 147 2.82 10.13 -8.96
C LYS A 147 3.15 10.42 -7.51
N ASN A 148 2.19 10.93 -6.73
CA ASN A 148 2.40 11.36 -5.34
C ASN A 148 3.48 12.45 -5.23
N LYS A 149 3.48 13.39 -6.16
CA LYS A 149 4.49 14.45 -6.22
C LYS A 149 3.88 15.83 -6.33
N VAL A 150 4.58 16.80 -5.77
CA VAL A 150 4.25 18.22 -5.87
C VAL A 150 5.52 18.99 -6.20
N ARG A 151 5.40 19.92 -7.13
CA ARG A 151 6.49 20.86 -7.43
C ARG A 151 6.19 22.16 -6.72
N VAL A 152 7.11 22.57 -5.88
CA VAL A 152 7.03 23.80 -5.09
C VAL A 152 8.20 24.71 -5.46
N VAL A 153 7.93 25.96 -5.74
CA VAL A 153 8.96 26.96 -5.98
C VAL A 153 9.31 27.60 -4.64
N VAL A 154 10.51 27.34 -4.16
CA VAL A 154 11.03 27.93 -2.93
C VAL A 154 12.00 29.05 -3.25
N SER A 155 11.97 30.12 -2.45
CA SER A 155 12.92 31.21 -2.56
C SER A 155 14.11 30.94 -1.63
N MET A 156 15.24 30.60 -2.24
CA MET A 156 16.51 30.39 -1.52
C MET A 156 17.55 31.34 -2.02
N PHE A 157 18.20 32.03 -1.10
CA PHE A 157 19.29 32.97 -1.41
C PHE A 157 18.94 34.04 -2.48
N GLY A 158 17.68 34.51 -2.46
CA GLY A 158 17.19 35.47 -3.45
C GLY A 158 16.90 34.92 -4.82
N ARG A 159 16.88 33.57 -4.98
CA ARG A 159 16.54 32.89 -6.21
C ARG A 159 15.38 31.95 -6.01
N GLU A 160 14.47 31.91 -6.96
CA GLU A 160 13.39 30.95 -7.00
C GLU A 160 13.90 29.63 -7.60
N THR A 161 13.76 28.57 -6.82
CA THR A 161 14.20 27.23 -7.21
C THR A 161 13.03 26.26 -7.12
N PRO A 162 12.65 25.58 -8.22
CA PRO A 162 11.62 24.55 -8.16
C PRO A 162 12.18 23.30 -7.45
N VAL A 163 11.42 22.79 -6.49
CA VAL A 163 11.75 21.58 -5.73
C VAL A 163 10.61 20.60 -5.88
N GLU A 164 10.94 19.36 -6.21
CA GLU A 164 9.98 18.27 -6.29
C GLU A 164 9.94 17.52 -4.95
N LEU A 165 8.76 17.42 -4.37
CA LEU A 165 8.51 16.82 -3.06
C LEU A 165 7.35 15.84 -3.16
N GLU A 166 7.20 15.00 -2.14
CA GLU A 166 6.01 14.17 -1.99
C GLU A 166 4.85 15.01 -1.42
N LEU A 167 3.63 14.62 -1.76
CA LEU A 167 2.42 15.40 -1.38
C LEU A 167 2.26 15.57 0.14
N ASP A 168 2.75 14.64 0.94
CA ASP A 168 2.70 14.68 2.39
C ASP A 168 3.86 15.43 3.05
N GLN A 169 4.85 15.84 2.27
CA GLN A 169 6.01 16.60 2.77
C GLN A 169 5.78 18.11 2.86
N VAL A 170 4.62 18.59 2.44
CA VAL A 170 4.25 20.00 2.46
C VAL A 170 2.92 20.21 3.15
N GLU A 171 2.78 21.32 3.82
CA GLU A 171 1.60 21.73 4.56
C GLU A 171 1.19 23.16 4.19
N VAL A 172 -0.12 23.39 4.07
CA VAL A 172 -0.63 24.73 3.76
C VAL A 172 -0.31 25.68 4.90
N VAL A 173 0.31 26.80 4.55
CA VAL A 173 0.50 27.89 5.50
C VAL A 173 -0.78 28.70 5.53
N GLN A 174 -1.51 28.62 6.64
CA GLN A 174 -2.67 29.49 6.84
C GLN A 174 -2.18 30.92 7.14
N PRO A 175 -2.80 31.91 6.52
CA PRO A 175 -2.46 33.30 6.77
C PRO A 175 -2.80 33.74 8.19
#